data_f29c2ff943c5c21892160ce7874e2704
#
_entry.id   f29c2ff943c5c21892160ce7874e2704
#
_cell.length_a   1.000
_cell.length_b   1.000
_cell.length_c   1.000
_cell.angle_alpha   90.00
_cell.angle_beta   90.00
_cell.angle_gamma   90.00
#
_symmetry.space_group_name_H-M   'P 1'
#
loop_
_entity.id
_entity.type
_entity.pdbx_description
1 polymer ?
#
loop_
_entity_poly.entity_id
_entity_poly.type
_entity_poly.pdbx_seq_one_letter_code
_entity_poly.pdbx_strand_id
1 'polypeptide(L)'
;TTCNGTTGSLGQSVSGAVVLAQEDINSGPDFALMEITTDIPDSYDPFYVGWSRVSSAPQEAVGIHHPGADIKKISFTNDTVTSNGYYWEFQYDNGRVIPGSSGSPFFDENKRQVGIASYIYTNYCDPSPDCYCAQQYDHGYGRFDQAWNMGLSSYLDPLNTGVQSLDGISISGISILHDSLDDMPFESNELSFTANVSAFTGQIDAVELYYNIGDGFVVQEMDQFSGNDYQTSIGGLYNGMIIEYY
;
A
#
# COMPACT_ATOMS: atom_id res chain seq x y z
N THR A 1 22.52 -5.51 -6.17
CA THR A 1 21.82 -6.70 -5.64
C THR A 1 22.61 -7.92 -6.02
N THR A 2 23.14 -8.65 -5.07
CA THR A 2 23.84 -9.93 -5.30
C THR A 2 22.81 -10.99 -5.68
N CYS A 3 23.13 -11.85 -6.67
CA CYS A 3 22.32 -13.00 -7.09
C CYS A 3 22.43 -14.03 -6.00
N ASN A 4 22.48 -14.31 -5.07
CA ASN A 4 22.58 -15.29 -3.96
C ASN A 4 22.61 -14.52 -2.63
N GLY A 5 21.46 -14.04 -2.22
CA GLY A 5 21.30 -13.44 -0.90
C GLY A 5 21.08 -14.50 0.17
N THR A 6 21.34 -14.13 1.41
CA THR A 6 20.96 -14.97 2.55
C THR A 6 19.46 -14.95 2.76
N THR A 7 18.88 -16.11 3.00
CA THR A 7 17.46 -16.26 3.36
C THR A 7 17.13 -15.39 4.58
N GLY A 8 16.07 -14.62 4.50
CA GLY A 8 15.54 -13.85 5.63
C GLY A 8 15.02 -14.76 6.76
N SER A 9 14.70 -14.18 7.90
CA SER A 9 14.08 -14.89 9.01
C SER A 9 12.72 -15.46 8.59
N LEU A 10 12.42 -16.70 8.97
CA LEU A 10 11.11 -17.34 8.82
C LEU A 10 10.27 -17.24 10.11
N GLY A 11 10.71 -16.48 11.09
CA GLY A 11 10.06 -16.34 12.38
C GLY A 11 8.69 -15.63 12.33
N GLN A 12 8.45 -14.85 11.27
CA GLN A 12 7.16 -14.17 11.04
C GLN A 12 6.43 -14.90 9.91
N SER A 13 5.66 -15.92 10.28
CA SER A 13 4.87 -16.70 9.33
C SER A 13 3.55 -17.12 9.95
N VAL A 14 2.53 -17.23 9.12
CA VAL A 14 1.23 -17.81 9.42
C VAL A 14 0.93 -18.91 8.42
N SER A 15 0.03 -19.82 8.76
CA SER A 15 -0.35 -20.94 7.89
C SER A 15 -1.86 -21.03 7.79
N GLY A 16 -2.30 -21.65 6.69
CA GLY A 16 -3.71 -21.83 6.39
C GLY A 16 -4.25 -20.71 5.48
N ALA A 17 -4.80 -21.14 4.35
CA ALA A 17 -5.50 -20.28 3.42
C ALA A 17 -6.58 -21.06 2.68
N VAL A 18 -7.64 -20.35 2.26
CA VAL A 18 -8.70 -20.89 1.39
C VAL A 18 -8.78 -20.05 0.14
N VAL A 19 -9.04 -20.68 -1.01
CA VAL A 19 -9.25 -19.97 -2.27
C VAL A 19 -10.67 -19.42 -2.30
N LEU A 20 -10.81 -18.14 -2.51
CA LEU A 20 -12.10 -17.43 -2.63
C LEU A 20 -12.53 -17.25 -4.10
N ALA A 21 -11.60 -16.85 -4.95
CA ALA A 21 -11.82 -16.69 -6.39
C ALA A 21 -10.54 -17.01 -7.15
N GLN A 22 -10.69 -17.52 -8.36
CA GLN A 22 -9.55 -17.78 -9.25
C GLN A 22 -10.00 -17.83 -10.69
N GLU A 23 -9.07 -17.60 -11.61
CA GLU A 23 -9.24 -17.81 -13.04
C GLU A 23 -7.93 -18.27 -13.66
N ASP A 24 -8.03 -19.10 -14.68
CA ASP A 24 -6.90 -19.73 -15.36
C ASP A 24 -6.38 -18.85 -16.50
N ILE A 25 -5.09 -18.99 -16.85
CA ILE A 25 -4.43 -18.26 -17.95
C ILE A 25 -5.11 -18.44 -19.30
N ASN A 26 -5.81 -19.57 -19.53
CA ASN A 26 -6.47 -19.82 -20.80
C ASN A 26 -7.85 -19.17 -20.92
N SER A 27 -8.44 -18.73 -19.81
CA SER A 27 -9.80 -18.19 -19.75
C SER A 27 -9.86 -16.77 -19.18
N GLY A 28 -8.80 -16.30 -18.53
CA GLY A 28 -8.82 -14.99 -17.88
C GLY A 28 -7.44 -14.46 -17.50
N PRO A 29 -7.38 -13.52 -16.55
CA PRO A 29 -6.17 -12.82 -16.14
C PRO A 29 -5.24 -13.63 -15.23
N ASP A 30 -5.40 -14.94 -15.10
CA ASP A 30 -4.54 -15.83 -14.32
C ASP A 30 -4.32 -15.32 -12.88
N PHE A 31 -5.34 -15.42 -12.06
CA PHE A 31 -5.29 -14.94 -10.68
C PHE A 31 -5.87 -15.95 -9.69
N ALA A 32 -5.46 -15.83 -8.43
CA ALA A 32 -6.14 -16.44 -7.30
C ALA A 32 -6.24 -15.42 -6.15
N LEU A 33 -7.45 -15.25 -5.61
CA LEU A 33 -7.69 -14.59 -4.34
C LEU A 33 -7.78 -15.63 -3.25
N MET A 34 -6.98 -15.46 -2.21
CA MET A 34 -6.95 -16.37 -1.07
C MET A 34 -7.20 -15.60 0.22
N GLU A 35 -7.98 -16.17 1.11
CA GLU A 35 -8.14 -15.69 2.47
C GLU A 35 -7.21 -16.46 3.40
N ILE A 36 -6.40 -15.73 4.17
CA ILE A 36 -5.59 -16.32 5.24
C ILE A 36 -6.53 -16.64 6.41
N THR A 37 -6.54 -17.90 6.86
CA THR A 37 -7.48 -18.37 7.88
C THR A 37 -6.97 -18.26 9.31
N THR A 38 -5.73 -17.82 9.48
CA THR A 38 -5.09 -17.57 10.76
C THR A 38 -4.84 -16.09 10.94
N ASP A 39 -5.18 -15.53 12.10
CA ASP A 39 -4.91 -14.12 12.38
C ASP A 39 -3.41 -13.82 12.25
N ILE A 40 -3.09 -12.72 11.56
CA ILE A 40 -1.72 -12.23 11.46
C ILE A 40 -1.42 -11.47 12.74
N PRO A 41 -0.40 -11.88 13.53
CA PRO A 41 -0.07 -11.16 14.75
C PRO A 41 0.33 -9.71 14.48
N ASP A 42 -0.19 -8.76 15.24
CA ASP A 42 0.14 -7.34 15.14
C ASP A 42 1.64 -7.08 15.28
N SER A 43 2.32 -7.89 16.11
CA SER A 43 3.78 -7.83 16.30
C SER A 43 4.59 -8.12 15.02
N TYR A 44 3.94 -8.59 13.94
CA TYR A 44 4.59 -8.77 12.64
C TYR A 44 4.63 -7.46 11.84
N ASP A 45 3.92 -6.43 12.33
CA ASP A 45 3.80 -5.12 11.67
C ASP A 45 3.43 -5.23 10.18
N PRO A 46 2.31 -5.91 9.85
CA PRO A 46 1.95 -6.14 8.47
C PRO A 46 1.50 -4.84 7.80
N PHE A 47 1.98 -4.66 6.58
CA PHE A 47 1.45 -3.63 5.69
C PHE A 47 0.46 -4.26 4.72
N TYR A 48 -0.77 -3.76 4.71
CA TYR A 48 -1.80 -4.19 3.76
C TYR A 48 -1.73 -3.34 2.51
N VAL A 49 -1.43 -4.00 1.41
CA VAL A 49 -1.23 -3.37 0.11
C VAL A 49 -2.55 -2.80 -0.42
N GLY A 50 -2.49 -1.58 -0.93
CA GLY A 50 -3.58 -1.01 -1.71
C GLY A 50 -3.67 -1.61 -3.11
N TRP A 51 -4.77 -1.33 -3.80
CA TRP A 51 -5.00 -1.82 -5.16
C TRP A 51 -5.69 -0.78 -6.04
N SER A 52 -5.59 -0.95 -7.35
CA SER A 52 -6.33 -0.15 -8.33
C SER A 52 -6.89 -1.04 -9.43
N ARG A 53 -8.18 -0.85 -9.73
CA ARG A 53 -8.88 -1.45 -10.86
C ARG A 53 -9.14 -0.47 -12.00
N VAL A 54 -8.40 0.61 -12.03
CA VAL A 54 -8.44 1.56 -13.15
C VAL A 54 -7.84 0.88 -14.37
N SER A 55 -8.53 0.97 -15.52
CA SER A 55 -8.16 0.28 -16.76
C SER A 55 -7.08 0.99 -17.57
N SER A 56 -6.66 2.20 -17.19
CA SER A 56 -5.54 2.89 -17.82
C SER A 56 -4.24 2.20 -17.47
N ALA A 57 -3.36 2.09 -18.46
CA ALA A 57 -2.06 1.48 -18.26
C ALA A 57 -1.19 2.32 -17.31
N PRO A 58 -0.48 1.68 -16.35
CA PRO A 58 0.53 2.34 -15.54
C PRO A 58 1.61 2.99 -16.40
N GLN A 59 2.11 4.16 -15.98
CA GLN A 59 3.16 4.88 -16.71
C GLN A 59 4.56 4.37 -16.32
N GLU A 60 4.68 3.88 -15.13
CA GLU A 60 5.85 3.19 -14.58
C GLU A 60 5.36 2.10 -13.64
N ALA A 61 6.17 1.09 -13.37
CA ALA A 61 5.73 0.06 -12.46
C ALA A 61 6.86 -0.74 -11.81
N VAL A 62 6.49 -1.36 -10.69
CA VAL A 62 7.40 -2.10 -9.82
C VAL A 62 6.85 -3.51 -9.56
N GLY A 63 7.69 -4.53 -9.78
CA GLY A 63 7.42 -5.90 -9.36
C GLY A 63 8.24 -6.28 -8.13
N ILE A 64 7.61 -6.94 -7.16
CA ILE A 64 8.28 -7.51 -5.99
C ILE A 64 8.03 -9.00 -5.98
N HIS A 65 9.08 -9.80 -6.14
CA HIS A 65 8.93 -11.23 -6.46
C HIS A 65 10.09 -12.09 -5.92
N HIS A 66 9.99 -13.41 -6.07
CA HIS A 66 10.98 -14.41 -5.67
C HIS A 66 11.47 -15.21 -6.89
N PRO A 67 12.34 -14.65 -7.74
CA PRO A 67 12.80 -15.29 -8.96
C PRO A 67 13.63 -16.53 -8.64
N GLY A 68 13.33 -17.66 -9.28
CA GLY A 68 14.05 -18.92 -9.07
C GLY A 68 13.94 -19.48 -7.66
N ALA A 69 12.87 -19.12 -6.91
CA ALA A 69 12.72 -19.42 -5.50
C ALA A 69 13.86 -18.85 -4.60
N ASP A 70 14.56 -17.84 -5.09
CA ASP A 70 15.58 -17.09 -4.33
C ASP A 70 14.92 -16.05 -3.41
N ILE A 71 15.71 -15.30 -2.67
CA ILE A 71 15.25 -14.21 -1.81
C ILE A 71 14.46 -13.17 -2.60
N LYS A 72 13.64 -12.40 -1.90
CA LYS A 72 12.83 -11.32 -2.48
C LYS A 72 13.68 -10.34 -3.29
N LYS A 73 13.24 -10.03 -4.49
CA LYS A 73 13.85 -9.07 -5.42
C LYS A 73 12.84 -8.01 -5.81
N ILE A 74 13.34 -6.91 -6.30
CA ILE A 74 12.58 -5.83 -6.89
C ILE A 74 13.02 -5.64 -8.34
N SER A 75 12.05 -5.47 -9.23
CA SER A 75 12.26 -5.13 -10.64
C SER A 75 11.40 -3.94 -10.98
N PHE A 76 11.85 -3.06 -11.86
CA PHE A 76 11.10 -1.86 -12.22
C PHE A 76 11.26 -1.48 -13.69
N THR A 77 10.24 -0.78 -14.20
CA THR A 77 10.23 -0.11 -15.49
C THR A 77 9.73 1.32 -15.30
N ASN A 78 10.35 2.25 -16.05
CA ASN A 78 9.89 3.63 -16.16
C ASN A 78 9.14 3.85 -17.49
N ASP A 79 8.94 2.80 -18.26
CA ASP A 79 8.22 2.84 -19.52
C ASP A 79 6.73 2.55 -19.29
N THR A 80 5.90 3.16 -20.12
CA THR A 80 4.45 2.91 -20.12
C THR A 80 4.18 1.45 -20.45
N VAL A 81 3.42 0.80 -19.58
CA VAL A 81 2.95 -0.57 -19.75
C VAL A 81 1.90 -0.66 -20.87
N THR A 82 1.90 -1.70 -21.64
CA THR A 82 0.90 -1.94 -22.69
C THR A 82 -0.15 -2.93 -22.24
N SER A 83 -1.36 -2.80 -22.80
CA SER A 83 -2.46 -3.73 -22.54
C SER A 83 -2.59 -4.73 -23.67
N ASN A 84 -2.62 -6.02 -23.33
CA ASN A 84 -2.92 -7.11 -24.24
C ASN A 84 -4.01 -8.01 -23.65
N GLY A 85 -5.26 -7.70 -23.94
CA GLY A 85 -6.41 -8.44 -23.41
C GLY A 85 -6.47 -8.42 -21.88
N TYR A 86 -6.30 -9.60 -21.28
CA TYR A 86 -6.32 -9.78 -19.83
C TYR A 86 -5.01 -9.41 -19.14
N TYR A 87 -3.98 -8.95 -19.88
CA TYR A 87 -2.64 -8.78 -19.37
C TYR A 87 -2.10 -7.37 -19.57
N TRP A 88 -1.25 -6.94 -18.64
CA TRP A 88 -0.26 -5.90 -18.82
C TRP A 88 1.00 -6.53 -19.37
N GLU A 89 1.52 -5.99 -20.47
CA GLU A 89 2.77 -6.46 -21.10
C GLU A 89 3.80 -5.33 -21.15
N PHE A 90 5.02 -5.65 -20.79
CA PHE A 90 6.13 -4.69 -20.75
C PHE A 90 7.47 -5.40 -20.54
N GLN A 91 8.55 -4.65 -20.66
CA GLN A 91 9.90 -5.08 -20.32
C GLN A 91 10.37 -4.31 -19.08
N TYR A 92 11.10 -4.98 -18.20
CA TYR A 92 11.74 -4.29 -17.09
C TYR A 92 13.02 -3.60 -17.55
N ASP A 93 13.23 -2.34 -17.14
CA ASP A 93 14.49 -1.62 -17.29
C ASP A 93 15.56 -2.21 -16.36
N ASN A 94 15.11 -2.70 -15.20
CA ASN A 94 15.99 -3.28 -14.21
C ASN A 94 15.34 -4.47 -13.52
N GLY A 95 16.08 -5.57 -13.44
CA GLY A 95 15.57 -6.83 -12.93
C GLY A 95 14.84 -7.65 -13.99
N ARG A 96 14.22 -8.75 -13.57
CA ARG A 96 13.43 -9.64 -14.43
C ARG A 96 12.61 -10.62 -13.62
N VAL A 97 11.51 -11.06 -14.17
CA VAL A 97 10.73 -12.21 -13.69
C VAL A 97 11.27 -13.48 -14.34
N ILE A 98 11.41 -14.54 -13.57
CA ILE A 98 11.73 -15.89 -14.03
C ILE A 98 10.84 -16.90 -13.29
N PRO A 99 10.78 -18.19 -13.68
CA PRO A 99 10.03 -19.20 -12.95
C PRO A 99 10.25 -19.12 -11.43
N GLY A 100 9.18 -19.20 -10.66
CA GLY A 100 9.18 -18.95 -9.21
C GLY A 100 8.63 -17.57 -8.83
N SER A 101 8.55 -16.62 -9.76
CA SER A 101 7.94 -15.30 -9.54
C SER A 101 6.42 -15.28 -9.75
N SER A 102 5.82 -16.34 -10.28
CA SER A 102 4.39 -16.45 -10.55
C SER A 102 3.55 -16.10 -9.33
N GLY A 103 2.45 -15.34 -9.53
CA GLY A 103 1.57 -14.87 -8.48
C GLY A 103 2.07 -13.62 -7.73
N SER A 104 3.26 -13.11 -8.04
CA SER A 104 3.79 -11.90 -7.39
C SER A 104 3.07 -10.63 -7.85
N PRO A 105 2.98 -9.62 -6.96
CA PRO A 105 2.29 -8.37 -7.25
C PRO A 105 3.09 -7.47 -8.19
N PHE A 106 2.33 -6.66 -8.92
CA PHE A 106 2.79 -5.59 -9.79
C PHE A 106 2.13 -4.28 -9.38
N PHE A 107 2.92 -3.25 -9.12
CA PHE A 107 2.47 -1.98 -8.55
C PHE A 107 2.63 -0.84 -9.54
N ASP A 108 1.66 0.07 -9.56
CA ASP A 108 1.70 1.33 -10.30
C ASP A 108 2.56 2.40 -9.60
N GLU A 109 2.67 3.57 -10.22
CA GLU A 109 3.35 4.76 -9.68
C GLU A 109 2.81 5.23 -8.32
N ASN A 110 1.56 4.85 -7.97
CA ASN A 110 0.92 5.16 -6.69
C ASN A 110 1.12 4.05 -5.64
N LYS A 111 1.97 3.05 -5.95
CA LYS A 111 2.23 1.88 -5.08
C LYS A 111 1.00 1.00 -4.82
N ARG A 112 0.02 1.02 -5.72
CA ARG A 112 -1.17 0.18 -5.69
C ARG A 112 -0.98 -1.03 -6.57
N GLN A 113 -1.41 -2.19 -6.09
CA GLN A 113 -1.38 -3.40 -6.89
C GLN A 113 -2.33 -3.27 -8.08
N VAL A 114 -1.81 -3.48 -9.28
CA VAL A 114 -2.54 -3.39 -10.55
C VAL A 114 -2.43 -4.65 -11.39
N GLY A 115 -1.65 -5.63 -10.94
CA GLY A 115 -1.49 -6.90 -11.66
C GLY A 115 -0.83 -7.99 -10.84
N ILE A 116 -0.83 -9.20 -11.40
CA ILE A 116 -0.30 -10.44 -10.83
C ILE A 116 0.57 -11.14 -11.89
N ALA A 117 1.81 -11.51 -11.54
CA ALA A 117 2.75 -12.15 -12.45
C ALA A 117 2.22 -13.49 -12.96
N SER A 118 2.08 -13.62 -14.28
CA SER A 118 1.55 -14.78 -14.96
C SER A 118 2.58 -15.46 -15.84
N TYR A 119 3.06 -14.78 -16.88
CA TYR A 119 3.94 -15.39 -17.86
C TYR A 119 5.09 -14.49 -18.29
N ILE A 120 6.05 -15.14 -18.94
CA ILE A 120 7.14 -14.48 -19.65
C ILE A 120 7.25 -15.07 -21.05
N TYR A 121 7.45 -14.22 -22.05
CA TYR A 121 7.89 -14.67 -23.36
C TYR A 121 9.40 -14.67 -23.40
N THR A 122 9.98 -15.85 -23.46
CA THR A 122 11.42 -16.03 -23.61
C THR A 122 11.77 -16.28 -25.05
N ASN A 123 12.44 -15.36 -25.71
CA ASN A 123 13.36 -15.73 -26.76
C ASN A 123 14.64 -16.18 -26.05
N TYR A 124 14.79 -17.48 -25.92
CA TYR A 124 15.87 -18.27 -25.32
C TYR A 124 17.10 -17.48 -24.83
N CYS A 125 17.21 -17.25 -23.53
CA CYS A 125 18.50 -17.00 -22.91
C CYS A 125 19.00 -18.28 -22.25
N ASP A 126 20.19 -18.69 -22.63
CA ASP A 126 20.98 -19.71 -21.95
C ASP A 126 21.05 -19.37 -20.43
N PRO A 127 20.84 -20.33 -19.52
CA PRO A 127 21.01 -20.10 -18.10
C PRO A 127 22.48 -19.84 -17.75
N SER A 128 23.00 -18.67 -18.12
CA SER A 128 24.29 -18.19 -17.65
C SER A 128 24.17 -17.87 -16.17
N PRO A 129 25.19 -18.24 -15.34
CA PRO A 129 25.19 -17.95 -13.92
C PRO A 129 25.22 -16.45 -13.61
N ASP A 130 25.41 -15.61 -14.57
CA ASP A 130 25.37 -14.16 -14.42
C ASP A 130 23.94 -13.67 -14.54
N CYS A 131 23.43 -13.02 -13.50
CA CYS A 131 22.10 -12.39 -13.42
C CYS A 131 21.82 -11.33 -14.51
N TYR A 132 22.54 -11.34 -15.58
CA TYR A 132 22.67 -10.23 -16.54
C TYR A 132 21.92 -10.40 -17.87
N CYS A 133 21.03 -11.36 -18.01
CA CYS A 133 20.15 -11.42 -19.20
C CYS A 133 18.92 -10.52 -19.01
N ALA A 134 19.10 -9.24 -18.78
CA ALA A 134 18.04 -8.37 -18.28
C ALA A 134 17.13 -7.72 -19.34
N GLN A 135 17.39 -7.82 -20.62
CA GLN A 135 16.87 -6.78 -21.51
C GLN A 135 15.96 -7.19 -22.67
N GLN A 136 15.43 -8.40 -22.72
CA GLN A 136 14.58 -8.79 -23.87
C GLN A 136 13.43 -9.75 -23.52
N TYR A 137 12.82 -9.62 -22.36
CA TYR A 137 11.66 -10.45 -21.99
C TYR A 137 10.41 -9.61 -21.87
N ASP A 138 9.41 -9.93 -22.66
CA ASP A 138 8.07 -9.44 -22.41
C ASP A 138 7.50 -10.20 -21.21
N HIS A 139 7.11 -9.45 -20.20
CA HIS A 139 6.50 -9.96 -18.98
C HIS A 139 5.00 -9.72 -19.06
N GLY A 140 4.20 -10.76 -18.80
CA GLY A 140 2.76 -10.68 -18.74
C GLY A 140 2.27 -10.76 -17.31
N TYR A 141 1.52 -9.73 -16.89
CA TYR A 141 0.87 -9.66 -15.60
C TYR A 141 -0.65 -9.62 -15.77
N GLY A 142 -1.36 -10.56 -15.16
CA GLY A 142 -2.82 -10.55 -15.13
C GLY A 142 -3.34 -9.24 -14.56
N ARG A 143 -4.22 -8.58 -15.29
CA ARG A 143 -4.76 -7.25 -14.97
C ARG A 143 -5.74 -7.33 -13.81
N PHE A 144 -5.54 -6.47 -12.81
CA PHE A 144 -6.41 -6.42 -11.64
C PHE A 144 -7.85 -6.01 -11.99
N ASP A 145 -8.04 -5.08 -12.95
CA ASP A 145 -9.38 -4.68 -13.41
C ASP A 145 -10.12 -5.80 -14.12
N GLN A 146 -9.42 -6.70 -14.81
CA GLN A 146 -10.02 -7.88 -15.42
C GLN A 146 -10.37 -8.94 -14.38
N ALA A 147 -9.48 -9.19 -13.41
CA ALA A 147 -9.73 -10.08 -12.28
C ALA A 147 -10.89 -9.57 -11.40
N TRP A 148 -11.05 -8.23 -11.29
CA TRP A 148 -12.19 -7.61 -10.62
C TRP A 148 -13.52 -8.08 -11.18
N ASN A 149 -13.65 -8.07 -12.51
CA ASN A 149 -14.86 -8.48 -13.23
C ASN A 149 -15.08 -10.01 -13.19
N MET A 150 -14.06 -10.78 -12.82
CA MET A 150 -14.08 -12.25 -12.78
C MET A 150 -14.11 -12.82 -11.34
N GLY A 151 -14.43 -11.99 -10.34
CA GLY A 151 -14.72 -12.49 -9.01
C GLY A 151 -14.15 -11.68 -7.85
N LEU A 152 -13.08 -10.86 -8.04
CA LEU A 152 -12.51 -10.08 -6.95
C LEU A 152 -13.51 -9.10 -6.34
N SER A 153 -14.39 -8.51 -7.15
CA SER A 153 -15.40 -7.53 -6.71
C SER A 153 -16.30 -8.03 -5.59
N SER A 154 -16.67 -9.32 -5.62
CA SER A 154 -17.53 -9.92 -4.61
C SER A 154 -16.91 -9.95 -3.20
N TYR A 155 -15.59 -9.90 -3.12
CA TYR A 155 -14.83 -9.95 -1.86
C TYR A 155 -14.19 -8.62 -1.49
N LEU A 156 -13.74 -7.83 -2.47
CA LEU A 156 -13.03 -6.58 -2.22
C LEU A 156 -13.93 -5.34 -2.20
N ASP A 157 -15.17 -5.46 -2.73
CA ASP A 157 -16.23 -4.44 -2.65
C ASP A 157 -17.60 -5.10 -2.51
N PRO A 158 -17.86 -5.88 -1.44
CA PRO A 158 -19.10 -6.64 -1.28
C PRO A 158 -20.35 -5.75 -1.19
N LEU A 159 -20.17 -4.47 -0.86
CA LEU A 159 -21.26 -3.50 -0.79
C LEU A 159 -21.51 -2.79 -2.13
N ASN A 160 -20.70 -3.10 -3.15
CA ASN A 160 -20.77 -2.49 -4.48
C ASN A 160 -20.74 -0.95 -4.43
N THR A 161 -19.78 -0.42 -3.70
CA THR A 161 -19.60 1.02 -3.51
C THR A 161 -19.11 1.73 -4.77
N GLY A 162 -18.56 0.95 -5.71
CA GLY A 162 -17.98 1.47 -6.95
C GLY A 162 -16.55 2.00 -6.79
N VAL A 163 -15.91 1.73 -5.66
CA VAL A 163 -14.52 2.15 -5.40
C VAL A 163 -13.58 1.70 -6.53
N GLN A 164 -12.74 2.61 -7.02
CA GLN A 164 -11.82 2.34 -8.13
C GLN A 164 -10.42 1.97 -7.65
N SER A 165 -10.04 2.44 -6.47
CA SER A 165 -8.75 2.15 -5.86
C SER A 165 -8.79 2.37 -4.36
N LEU A 166 -7.91 1.69 -3.65
CA LEU A 166 -7.63 1.90 -2.23
C LEU A 166 -6.12 2.04 -2.03
N ASP A 167 -5.72 2.90 -1.12
CA ASP A 167 -4.32 3.00 -0.71
C ASP A 167 -3.97 1.88 0.29
N GLY A 168 -2.70 1.55 0.34
CA GLY A 168 -2.21 0.59 1.34
C GLY A 168 -2.23 1.20 2.73
N ILE A 169 -2.40 0.34 3.73
CA ILE A 169 -2.43 0.74 5.14
C ILE A 169 -1.48 -0.10 5.98
N SER A 170 -0.86 0.53 6.96
CA SER A 170 -0.20 -0.16 8.08
C SER A 170 -1.16 -0.20 9.25
N ILE A 171 -1.29 -1.35 9.89
CA ILE A 171 -2.12 -1.47 11.10
C ILE A 171 -1.37 -1.07 12.37
N SER A 172 -0.05 -0.85 12.28
CA SER A 172 0.78 -0.34 13.38
C SER A 172 0.79 1.19 13.45
N GLY A 173 -0.10 1.87 12.70
CA GLY A 173 -0.17 3.32 12.65
C GLY A 173 -1.11 3.91 13.71
N ILE A 174 -0.89 5.20 13.97
CA ILE A 174 -1.85 6.08 14.64
C ILE A 174 -2.61 6.84 13.54
N SER A 175 -3.93 6.88 13.64
CA SER A 175 -4.76 7.77 12.83
C SER A 175 -5.12 9.00 13.65
N ILE A 176 -4.84 10.16 13.09
CA ILE A 176 -5.24 11.46 13.67
C ILE A 176 -6.16 12.13 12.67
N LEU A 177 -7.39 12.39 13.08
CA LEU A 177 -8.37 13.15 12.31
C LEU A 177 -8.63 14.45 13.07
N HIS A 178 -8.29 15.55 12.41
CA HIS A 178 -8.51 16.90 12.92
C HIS A 178 -9.03 17.78 11.79
N ASP A 179 -10.13 18.48 12.04
CA ASP A 179 -10.62 19.50 11.11
C ASP A 179 -9.79 20.78 11.32
N SER A 180 -9.07 21.20 10.29
CA SER A 180 -8.27 22.42 10.35
C SER A 180 -9.17 23.62 10.69
N LEU A 181 -8.70 24.46 11.60
CA LEU A 181 -9.40 25.69 11.94
C LEU A 181 -9.14 26.75 10.86
N ASP A 182 -10.21 27.30 10.32
CA ASP A 182 -10.15 28.45 9.41
C ASP A 182 -9.90 29.74 10.19
N ASP A 183 -9.62 30.84 9.46
CA ASP A 183 -9.60 32.18 10.03
C ASP A 183 -10.93 32.49 10.73
N MET A 184 -10.89 32.76 12.01
CA MET A 184 -12.07 33.00 12.82
C MET A 184 -12.11 34.45 13.32
N PRO A 185 -13.30 35.07 13.42
CA PRO A 185 -13.45 36.31 14.14
C PRO A 185 -13.06 36.12 15.61
N PHE A 186 -12.37 37.10 16.17
CA PHE A 186 -11.99 37.07 17.58
C PHE A 186 -13.25 37.20 18.47
N GLU A 187 -13.66 36.11 19.07
CA GLU A 187 -14.82 36.04 19.97
C GLU A 187 -14.43 35.72 21.40
N SER A 188 -13.23 35.16 21.61
CA SER A 188 -12.72 34.74 22.92
C SER A 188 -11.19 34.84 22.95
N ASN A 189 -10.63 34.99 24.16
CA ASN A 189 -9.20 34.90 24.38
C ASN A 189 -8.71 33.45 24.53
N GLU A 190 -9.56 32.48 24.25
CA GLU A 190 -9.29 31.05 24.30
C GLU A 190 -9.77 30.37 23.02
N LEU A 191 -8.99 29.41 22.52
CA LEU A 191 -9.28 28.62 21.33
C LEU A 191 -9.17 27.14 21.70
N SER A 192 -10.21 26.37 21.39
CA SER A 192 -10.25 24.93 21.63
C SER A 192 -9.84 24.15 20.39
N PHE A 193 -9.07 23.10 20.61
CA PHE A 193 -8.66 22.12 19.61
C PHE A 193 -9.24 20.75 19.97
N THR A 194 -9.72 20.05 18.94
CA THR A 194 -10.22 18.68 19.07
C THR A 194 -9.59 17.80 18.03
N ALA A 195 -9.26 16.58 18.39
CA ALA A 195 -8.77 15.56 17.46
C ALA A 195 -9.38 14.21 17.80
N ASN A 196 -9.71 13.42 16.78
CA ASN A 196 -10.01 12.00 16.96
C ASN A 196 -8.74 11.21 16.69
N VAL A 197 -8.21 10.53 17.70
CA VAL A 197 -6.94 9.79 17.62
C VAL A 197 -7.20 8.34 17.94
N SER A 198 -6.90 7.47 16.99
CA SER A 198 -7.01 6.03 17.16
C SER A 198 -5.70 5.33 16.82
N ALA A 199 -5.30 4.40 17.66
CA ALA A 199 -4.24 3.47 17.36
C ALA A 199 -4.85 2.20 16.75
N PHE A 200 -4.29 1.72 15.65
CA PHE A 200 -4.71 0.44 15.07
C PHE A 200 -4.22 -0.73 15.94
N THR A 201 -3.11 -0.53 16.65
CA THR A 201 -2.56 -1.47 17.62
C THR A 201 -1.90 -0.73 18.78
N GLY A 202 -1.90 -1.34 19.96
CA GLY A 202 -1.30 -0.75 21.15
C GLY A 202 -2.21 0.25 21.85
N GLN A 203 -1.61 1.06 22.71
CA GLN A 203 -2.28 2.12 23.47
C GLN A 203 -1.71 3.46 23.06
N ILE A 204 -2.53 4.49 23.16
CA ILE A 204 -2.11 5.88 23.02
C ILE A 204 -1.67 6.34 24.41
N ASP A 205 -0.38 6.61 24.57
CA ASP A 205 0.17 7.05 25.86
C ASP A 205 -0.09 8.54 26.11
N ALA A 206 0.02 9.37 25.05
CA ALA A 206 -0.27 10.79 25.08
C ALA A 206 -0.69 11.30 23.70
N VAL A 207 -1.49 12.36 23.68
CA VAL A 207 -1.79 13.18 22.50
C VAL A 207 -1.39 14.60 22.83
N GLU A 208 -0.61 15.22 21.96
CA GLU A 208 -0.01 16.52 22.21
C GLU A 208 -0.33 17.48 21.06
N LEU A 209 -0.72 18.71 21.40
CA LEU A 209 -0.83 19.83 20.48
C LEU A 209 0.47 20.64 20.50
N TYR A 210 1.08 20.81 19.35
CA TYR A 210 2.20 21.72 19.15
C TYR A 210 1.66 23.01 18.52
N TYR A 211 1.86 24.14 19.19
CA TYR A 211 1.38 25.43 18.69
C TYR A 211 2.39 26.55 18.89
N ASN A 212 2.32 27.57 18.05
CA ASN A 212 3.14 28.77 18.08
C ASN A 212 2.24 30.01 17.95
N ILE A 213 2.34 30.92 18.90
CA ILE A 213 1.61 32.20 18.93
C ILE A 213 2.55 33.41 18.76
N GLY A 214 3.78 33.19 18.27
CA GLY A 214 4.78 34.23 17.99
C GLY A 214 6.10 34.06 18.74
N ASP A 215 6.13 33.28 19.84
CA ASP A 215 7.31 33.11 20.71
C ASP A 215 8.00 31.74 20.53
N GLY A 216 7.65 31.00 19.47
CA GLY A 216 8.11 29.63 19.21
C GLY A 216 7.08 28.57 19.61
N PHE A 217 7.36 27.33 19.21
CA PHE A 217 6.44 26.21 19.48
C PHE A 217 6.43 25.82 20.96
N VAL A 218 5.23 25.63 21.47
CA VAL A 218 4.91 25.12 22.81
C VAL A 218 4.15 23.81 22.65
N VAL A 219 4.36 22.88 23.55
CA VAL A 219 3.67 21.60 23.61
C VAL A 219 2.62 21.65 24.70
N GLN A 220 1.42 21.18 24.39
CA GLN A 220 0.35 21.04 25.37
C GLN A 220 -0.35 19.69 25.21
N GLU A 221 -0.46 18.94 26.29
CA GLU A 221 -1.18 17.68 26.31
C GLU A 221 -2.68 17.90 26.08
N MET A 222 -3.28 16.98 25.31
CA MET A 222 -4.72 16.95 25.04
C MET A 222 -5.39 15.92 25.92
N ASP A 223 -6.46 16.31 26.59
CA ASP A 223 -7.24 15.42 27.44
C ASP A 223 -8.21 14.57 26.62
N GLN A 224 -8.24 13.27 26.89
CA GLN A 224 -9.27 12.38 26.32
C GLN A 224 -10.61 12.67 27.00
N PHE A 225 -11.63 13.02 26.22
CA PHE A 225 -12.95 13.36 26.78
C PHE A 225 -14.05 12.38 26.39
N SER A 226 -13.93 11.66 25.28
CA SER A 226 -14.91 10.65 24.83
C SER A 226 -14.31 9.69 23.84
N GLY A 227 -14.30 8.38 24.12
CA GLY A 227 -13.82 7.37 23.18
C GLY A 227 -12.42 7.68 22.66
N ASN A 228 -12.28 7.97 21.39
CA ASN A 228 -11.03 8.35 20.73
C ASN A 228 -10.87 9.88 20.59
N ASP A 229 -11.76 10.66 21.18
CA ASP A 229 -11.74 12.11 21.04
C ASP A 229 -10.94 12.76 22.15
N TYR A 230 -10.00 13.60 21.75
CA TYR A 230 -9.11 14.37 22.60
C TYR A 230 -9.37 15.87 22.40
N GLN A 231 -9.16 16.66 23.45
CA GLN A 231 -9.33 18.10 23.41
C GLN A 231 -8.31 18.81 24.28
N THR A 232 -8.00 20.03 23.88
CA THR A 232 -7.30 21.00 24.72
C THR A 232 -7.68 22.40 24.30
N SER A 233 -7.30 23.42 25.09
CA SER A 233 -7.47 24.80 24.71
C SER A 233 -6.25 25.64 25.04
N ILE A 234 -6.00 26.63 24.19
CA ILE A 234 -4.94 27.63 24.39
C ILE A 234 -5.55 28.97 24.70
N GLY A 235 -4.97 29.68 25.67
CA GLY A 235 -5.43 30.99 26.11
C GLY A 235 -4.46 32.13 25.80
N GLY A 236 -4.82 33.33 26.21
CA GLY A 236 -3.97 34.49 26.02
C GLY A 236 -4.03 35.11 24.62
N LEU A 237 -5.05 34.77 23.86
CA LEU A 237 -5.21 35.19 22.47
C LEU A 237 -5.73 36.65 22.38
N TYR A 238 -5.40 37.34 21.31
CA TYR A 238 -5.88 38.66 20.96
C TYR A 238 -6.16 38.81 19.46
N ASN A 239 -6.94 39.81 19.10
CA ASN A 239 -7.35 40.04 17.74
C ASN A 239 -6.15 40.28 16.79
N GLY A 240 -6.10 39.56 15.70
CA GLY A 240 -5.04 39.64 14.69
C GLY A 240 -3.82 38.76 14.98
N MET A 241 -3.87 37.90 15.99
CA MET A 241 -2.83 36.91 16.26
C MET A 241 -2.83 35.83 15.18
N ILE A 242 -1.65 35.41 14.76
CA ILE A 242 -1.45 34.25 13.88
C ILE A 242 -1.09 33.07 14.78
N ILE A 243 -1.77 31.95 14.59
CA ILE A 243 -1.53 30.71 15.32
C ILE A 243 -1.11 29.63 14.31
N GLU A 244 0.09 29.13 14.50
CA GLU A 244 0.57 27.93 13.78
C GLU A 244 0.43 26.73 14.69
N TYR A 245 -0.09 25.61 14.20
CA TYR A 245 -0.25 24.39 15.01
C TYR A 245 -0.17 23.12 14.17
N TYR A 246 0.17 21.99 14.81
CA TYR A 246 0.15 20.63 14.27
C TYR A 246 0.06 19.56 15.37
#